data_f8ce787c10b4d5886154bb3e1752bb8b
#
_entry.id   f8ce787c10b4d5886154bb3e1752bb8b
#
_cell.length_a   1.000
_cell.length_b   1.000
_cell.length_c   1.000
_cell.angle_alpha   90.00
_cell.angle_beta   90.00
_cell.angle_gamma   90.00
#
_symmetry.space_group_name_H-M   'P 1'
#
loop_
_entity.id
_entity.type
_entity.pdbx_description
1 polymer ?
#
loop_
_entity_poly.entity_id
_entity_poly.type
_entity_poly.pdbx_seq_one_letter_code
_entity_poly.pdbx_strand_id
1 'polypeptide(L)'
;MKEYFWILGSLCVLYYLILVIYSRRLRSTFAVFWLLTGGAHLFFGCVPLPAYVESVFGWICLGLWILFLTVEIKICLGMFSKPERGAQWIIILGAQVRGRKITDSLKRRLDAAIHY
;
A
#
# COMPACT_ATOMS: atom_id res chain seq x y z
N MET A 1 22.16 6.68 -10.64
CA MET A 1 21.18 6.00 -9.74
C MET A 1 20.80 6.84 -8.51
N LYS A 2 21.65 7.77 -8.04
CA LYS A 2 21.32 8.63 -6.87
C LYS A 2 20.02 9.42 -7.01
N GLU A 3 19.76 9.97 -8.20
CA GLU A 3 18.49 10.69 -8.47
C GLU A 3 17.25 9.83 -8.26
N TYR A 4 17.32 8.56 -8.63
CA TYR A 4 16.23 7.60 -8.38
C TYR A 4 15.90 7.51 -6.88
N PHE A 5 16.93 7.37 -6.02
CA PHE A 5 16.71 7.29 -4.57
C PHE A 5 16.12 8.58 -3.99
N TRP A 6 16.56 9.74 -4.48
CA TRP A 6 16.02 11.03 -4.06
C TRP A 6 14.57 11.22 -4.49
N ILE A 7 14.25 10.93 -5.74
CA ILE A 7 12.90 11.09 -6.29
C ILE A 7 11.93 10.15 -5.56
N LEU A 8 12.26 8.87 -5.51
CA LEU A 8 11.37 7.87 -4.91
C LEU A 8 11.23 8.06 -3.39
N GLY A 9 12.33 8.37 -2.70
CA GLY A 9 12.29 8.69 -1.29
C GLY A 9 11.41 9.89 -0.98
N SER A 10 11.53 10.96 -1.75
CA SER A 10 10.70 12.16 -1.59
C SER A 10 9.22 11.88 -1.86
N LEU A 11 8.91 11.09 -2.89
CA LEU A 11 7.52 10.69 -3.19
C LEU A 11 6.91 9.86 -2.06
N CYS A 12 7.65 8.91 -1.49
CA CYS A 12 7.17 8.10 -0.37
C CYS A 12 6.91 8.96 0.88
N VAL A 13 7.78 9.91 1.20
CA VAL A 13 7.60 10.83 2.33
C VAL A 13 6.40 11.75 2.08
N LEU A 14 6.25 12.27 0.88
CA LEU A 14 5.10 13.09 0.50
C LEU A 14 3.78 12.30 0.66
N TYR A 15 3.76 11.05 0.19
CA TYR A 15 2.60 10.18 0.33
C TYR A 15 2.28 9.88 1.80
N TYR A 16 3.31 9.66 2.64
CA TYR A 16 3.12 9.55 4.09
C TYR A 16 2.45 10.79 4.67
N LEU A 17 2.90 11.99 4.30
CA LEU A 17 2.32 13.24 4.79
C LEU A 17 0.85 13.38 4.39
N ILE A 18 0.50 13.04 3.14
CA ILE A 18 -0.88 13.04 2.65
C ILE A 18 -1.74 12.08 3.49
N LEU A 19 -1.24 10.86 3.74
CA LEU A 19 -1.95 9.87 4.56
C LEU A 19 -2.17 10.34 6.00
N VAL A 20 -1.17 10.97 6.61
CA VAL A 20 -1.27 11.52 7.97
C VAL A 20 -2.30 12.64 8.04
N ILE A 21 -2.28 13.56 7.09
CA ILE A 21 -3.22 14.68 7.02
C ILE A 21 -4.66 14.14 6.84
N TYR A 22 -4.84 13.18 5.93
CA TYR A 22 -6.16 12.60 5.65
C TYR A 22 -6.69 11.77 6.81
N SER A 23 -5.86 10.89 7.39
CA SER A 23 -6.30 9.97 8.45
C SER A 23 -6.30 10.62 9.84
N ARG A 24 -5.66 11.77 10.01
CA ARG A 24 -5.41 12.45 11.31
C ARG A 24 -4.75 11.51 12.35
N ARG A 25 -4.02 10.49 11.89
CA ARG A 25 -3.33 9.50 12.74
C ARG A 25 -1.89 9.35 12.29
N LEU A 26 -0.96 9.75 13.16
CA LEU A 26 0.49 9.65 12.92
C LEU A 26 0.99 8.18 12.90
N ARG A 27 0.32 7.28 13.62
CA ARG A 27 0.77 5.90 13.83
C ARG A 27 -0.18 4.86 13.21
N SER A 28 -0.50 5.02 11.94
CA SER A 28 -1.07 3.92 11.17
C SER A 28 0.07 3.03 10.67
N THR A 29 -0.02 1.71 10.85
CA THR A 29 0.99 0.76 10.36
C THR A 29 1.27 0.96 8.87
N PHE A 30 0.23 1.24 8.09
CA PHE A 30 0.34 1.52 6.67
C PHE A 30 1.08 2.84 6.37
N ALA A 31 0.81 3.90 7.15
CA ALA A 31 1.51 5.18 6.97
C ALA A 31 2.99 5.08 7.36
N VAL A 32 3.29 4.40 8.47
CA VAL A 32 4.67 4.20 8.94
C VAL A 32 5.51 3.43 7.91
N PHE A 33 4.92 2.48 7.20
CA PHE A 33 5.61 1.77 6.10
C PHE A 33 6.17 2.75 5.06
N TRP A 34 5.38 3.72 4.62
CA TRP A 34 5.82 4.72 3.63
C TRP A 34 6.90 5.65 4.17
N LEU A 35 6.83 6.02 5.45
CA LEU A 35 7.87 6.80 6.10
C LEU A 35 9.20 6.05 6.16
N LEU A 36 9.19 4.79 6.56
CA LEU A 36 10.39 3.96 6.65
C LEU A 36 11.00 3.71 5.27
N THR A 37 10.16 3.39 4.28
CA THR A 37 10.61 3.16 2.91
C THR A 37 11.20 4.44 2.31
N GLY A 38 10.53 5.59 2.49
CA GLY A 38 11.02 6.88 2.03
C GLY A 38 12.32 7.27 2.72
N GLY A 39 12.39 7.12 4.03
CA GLY A 39 13.60 7.38 4.82
C GLY A 39 14.79 6.51 4.40
N ALA A 40 14.56 5.23 4.16
CA ALA A 40 15.60 4.32 3.66
C ALA A 40 16.13 4.76 2.29
N HIS A 41 15.25 5.11 1.34
CA HIS A 41 15.67 5.60 0.02
C HIS A 41 16.45 6.90 0.13
N LEU A 42 16.00 7.87 0.92
CA LEU A 42 16.74 9.12 1.14
C LEU A 42 18.11 8.87 1.80
N PHE A 43 18.16 7.96 2.77
CA PHE A 43 19.42 7.57 3.40
C PHE A 43 20.41 7.01 2.39
N PHE A 44 20.00 6.08 1.51
CA PHE A 44 20.87 5.56 0.46
C PHE A 44 21.24 6.60 -0.60
N GLY A 45 20.38 7.58 -0.83
CA GLY A 45 20.71 8.74 -1.68
C GLY A 45 21.82 9.63 -1.10
N CYS A 46 21.91 9.73 0.24
CA CYS A 46 22.92 10.54 0.94
C CYS A 46 24.26 9.82 1.11
N VAL A 47 24.26 8.49 1.27
CA VAL A 47 25.48 7.72 1.54
C VAL A 47 26.32 7.62 0.27
N PRO A 48 27.64 7.95 0.33
CA PRO A 48 28.56 7.77 -0.79
C PRO A 48 28.92 6.29 -0.94
N LEU A 49 28.12 5.55 -1.73
CA LEU A 49 28.38 4.15 -2.04
C LEU A 49 29.24 4.01 -3.31
N PRO A 50 30.05 2.95 -3.44
CA PRO A 50 30.70 2.61 -4.70
C PRO A 50 29.67 2.43 -5.82
N ALA A 51 29.99 2.92 -7.03
CA ALA A 51 29.04 2.96 -8.14
C ALA A 51 28.38 1.60 -8.48
N TYR A 52 29.14 0.51 -8.35
CA TYR A 52 28.61 -0.84 -8.59
C TYR A 52 27.60 -1.27 -7.53
N VAL A 53 27.83 -0.96 -6.25
CA VAL A 53 26.90 -1.26 -5.14
C VAL A 53 25.63 -0.46 -5.31
N GLU A 54 25.75 0.82 -5.62
CA GLU A 54 24.62 1.70 -5.89
C GLU A 54 23.75 1.18 -7.05
N SER A 55 24.38 0.73 -8.14
CA SER A 55 23.66 0.15 -9.29
C SER A 55 22.94 -1.14 -8.94
N VAL A 56 23.63 -2.10 -8.31
CA VAL A 56 23.02 -3.39 -7.94
C VAL A 56 21.85 -3.16 -7.00
N PHE A 57 22.03 -2.34 -5.99
CA PHE A 57 20.97 -2.03 -5.03
C PHE A 57 19.79 -1.31 -5.69
N GLY A 58 20.05 -0.37 -6.60
CA GLY A 58 19.04 0.33 -7.36
C GLY A 58 18.18 -0.63 -8.23
N TRP A 59 18.83 -1.59 -8.90
CA TRP A 59 18.11 -2.58 -9.69
C TRP A 59 17.24 -3.52 -8.82
N ILE A 60 17.75 -3.92 -7.66
CA ILE A 60 16.96 -4.71 -6.68
C ILE A 60 15.74 -3.92 -6.23
N CYS A 61 15.92 -2.67 -5.80
CA CYS A 61 14.80 -1.82 -5.38
C CYS A 61 13.80 -1.59 -6.50
N LEU A 62 14.26 -1.35 -7.73
CA LEU A 62 13.38 -1.20 -8.89
C LEU A 62 12.56 -2.47 -9.15
N GLY A 63 13.18 -3.65 -9.07
CA GLY A 63 12.48 -4.92 -9.20
C GLY A 63 11.40 -5.13 -8.13
N LEU A 64 11.70 -4.78 -6.88
CA LEU A 64 10.73 -4.83 -5.78
C LEU A 64 9.56 -3.86 -6.00
N TRP A 65 9.81 -2.66 -6.53
CA TRP A 65 8.76 -1.70 -6.86
C TRP A 65 7.87 -2.19 -8.01
N ILE A 66 8.45 -2.79 -9.05
CA ILE A 66 7.68 -3.39 -10.16
C ILE A 66 6.79 -4.51 -9.62
N LEU A 67 7.32 -5.38 -8.76
CA LEU A 67 6.54 -6.44 -8.12
C LEU A 67 5.39 -5.86 -7.29
N PHE A 68 5.68 -4.85 -6.46
CA PHE A 68 4.68 -4.17 -5.64
C PHE A 68 3.56 -3.56 -6.50
N LEU A 69 3.90 -2.81 -7.54
CA LEU A 69 2.93 -2.22 -8.46
C LEU A 69 2.11 -3.28 -9.20
N THR A 70 2.71 -4.40 -9.55
CA THR A 70 1.98 -5.51 -10.19
C THR A 70 0.91 -6.08 -9.26
N VAL A 71 1.22 -6.25 -7.98
CA VAL A 71 0.26 -6.72 -6.97
C VAL A 71 -0.85 -5.68 -6.77
N GLU A 72 -0.51 -4.39 -6.64
CA GLU A 72 -1.49 -3.32 -6.48
C GLU A 72 -2.45 -3.24 -7.69
N ILE A 73 -1.93 -3.33 -8.91
CA ILE A 73 -2.75 -3.35 -10.13
C ILE A 73 -3.71 -4.55 -10.10
N LYS A 74 -3.24 -5.75 -9.72
CA LYS A 74 -4.10 -6.93 -9.63
C LYS A 74 -5.21 -6.76 -8.58
N ILE A 75 -4.89 -6.16 -7.43
CA ILE A 75 -5.87 -5.85 -6.39
C ILE A 75 -6.92 -4.86 -6.94
N CYS A 76 -6.49 -3.78 -7.57
CA CYS A 76 -7.38 -2.80 -8.17
C CYS A 76 -8.29 -3.42 -9.25
N LEU A 77 -7.74 -4.25 -10.13
CA LEU A 77 -8.52 -4.96 -11.14
C LEU A 77 -9.54 -5.92 -10.51
N GLY A 78 -9.16 -6.60 -9.42
CA GLY A 78 -10.06 -7.47 -8.66
C GLY A 78 -11.26 -6.72 -8.06
N MET A 79 -11.11 -5.44 -7.71
CA MET A 79 -12.22 -4.61 -7.21
C MET A 79 -13.30 -4.34 -8.26
N PHE A 80 -12.97 -4.41 -9.54
CA PHE A 80 -13.90 -4.21 -10.67
C PHE A 80 -14.40 -5.53 -11.25
N SER A 81 -13.97 -6.68 -10.73
CA SER A 81 -14.45 -7.98 -11.18
C SER A 81 -15.91 -8.16 -10.82
N LYS A 82 -16.70 -8.65 -11.77
CA LYS A 82 -18.11 -8.97 -11.52
C LYS A 82 -18.20 -10.29 -10.75
N PRO A 83 -19.09 -10.39 -9.75
CA PRO A 83 -19.31 -11.64 -9.04
C PRO A 83 -19.83 -12.72 -9.99
N GLU A 84 -19.36 -13.94 -9.84
CA GLU A 84 -19.85 -15.10 -10.58
C GLU A 84 -21.28 -15.44 -10.10
N ARG A 85 -22.23 -15.50 -11.04
CA ARG A 85 -23.59 -15.87 -10.72
C ARG A 85 -23.69 -17.36 -10.40
N GLY A 86 -24.41 -17.71 -9.34
CA GLY A 86 -24.65 -19.09 -8.95
C GLY A 86 -23.60 -19.67 -8.00
N ALA A 87 -22.79 -18.85 -7.37
CA ALA A 87 -21.90 -19.29 -6.28
C ALA A 87 -22.74 -19.85 -5.12
N GLN A 88 -22.39 -21.08 -4.68
CA GLN A 88 -23.10 -21.74 -3.56
C GLN A 88 -22.67 -21.18 -2.19
N TRP A 89 -21.54 -20.49 -2.12
CA TRP A 89 -20.94 -19.97 -0.89
C TRP A 89 -20.45 -18.57 -1.08
N ILE A 90 -20.74 -17.69 -0.10
CA ILE A 90 -20.24 -16.32 -0.06
C ILE A 90 -19.39 -16.17 1.19
N ILE A 91 -18.13 -15.75 1.01
CA ILE A 91 -17.22 -15.43 2.12
C ILE A 91 -17.20 -13.92 2.32
N ILE A 92 -17.68 -13.46 3.46
CA ILE A 92 -17.66 -12.05 3.83
C ILE A 92 -16.41 -11.79 4.67
N LEU A 93 -15.45 -11.01 4.13
CA LEU A 93 -14.27 -10.61 4.89
C LEU A 93 -14.69 -9.67 6.02
N GLY A 94 -14.35 -10.02 7.25
CA GLY A 94 -14.61 -9.22 8.43
C GLY A 94 -14.00 -7.83 8.35
N ALA A 95 -14.60 -6.88 9.05
CA ALA A 95 -14.05 -5.56 9.29
C ALA A 95 -14.04 -5.30 10.80
N GLN A 96 -13.22 -4.32 11.22
CA GLN A 96 -13.09 -3.99 12.62
C GLN A 96 -14.46 -3.61 13.24
N VAL A 97 -14.81 -4.27 14.34
CA VAL A 97 -15.98 -3.93 15.15
C VAL A 97 -15.53 -3.02 16.29
N ARG A 98 -16.23 -1.90 16.50
CA ARG A 98 -15.98 -0.98 17.61
C ARG A 98 -17.05 -1.17 18.69
N GLY A 99 -16.70 -1.90 19.73
CA GLY A 99 -17.63 -2.24 20.81
C GLY A 99 -18.78 -3.11 20.31
N ARG A 100 -20.03 -2.68 20.48
CA ARG A 100 -21.24 -3.39 20.02
C ARG A 100 -21.80 -2.91 18.68
N LYS A 101 -21.14 -1.94 18.04
CA LYS A 101 -21.61 -1.36 16.76
C LYS A 101 -20.77 -1.91 15.61
N ILE A 102 -21.47 -2.41 14.59
CA ILE A 102 -20.86 -2.76 13.30
C ILE A 102 -20.43 -1.47 12.60
N THR A 103 -19.22 -1.48 12.00
CA THR A 103 -18.74 -0.35 11.20
C THR A 103 -19.50 -0.26 9.87
N ASP A 104 -19.61 0.95 9.30
CA ASP A 104 -20.26 1.14 7.99
C ASP A 104 -19.64 0.26 6.89
N SER A 105 -18.34 0.01 6.98
CA SER A 105 -17.63 -0.89 6.06
C SER A 105 -18.15 -2.33 6.16
N LEU A 106 -18.38 -2.84 7.37
CA LEU A 106 -18.92 -4.19 7.58
C LEU A 106 -20.38 -4.25 7.16
N LYS A 107 -21.16 -3.21 7.49
CA LYS A 107 -22.57 -3.13 7.09
C LYS A 107 -22.73 -3.20 5.58
N ARG A 108 -22.00 -2.38 4.81
CA ARG A 108 -22.04 -2.40 3.34
C ARG A 108 -21.69 -3.76 2.74
N ARG A 109 -20.75 -4.49 3.35
CA ARG A 109 -20.39 -5.84 2.89
C ARG A 109 -21.48 -6.86 3.17
N LEU A 110 -22.14 -6.77 4.33
CA LEU A 110 -23.27 -7.61 4.68
C LEU A 110 -24.47 -7.33 3.77
N ASP A 111 -24.80 -6.06 3.55
CA ASP A 111 -25.89 -5.66 2.66
C ASP A 111 -25.65 -6.16 1.22
N ALA A 112 -24.42 -6.03 0.71
CA ALA A 112 -24.05 -6.55 -0.60
C ALA A 112 -24.19 -8.09 -0.70
N ALA A 113 -23.85 -8.82 0.36
CA ALA A 113 -23.97 -10.27 0.39
C ALA A 113 -25.42 -10.75 0.47
N ILE A 114 -26.32 -9.98 1.12
CA ILE A 114 -27.76 -10.29 1.20
C ILE A 114 -28.44 -10.09 -0.17
N HIS A 115 -27.96 -9.13 -0.95
CA HIS A 115 -28.52 -8.82 -2.28
C HIS A 115 -27.92 -9.67 -3.41
N TYR A 116 -26.94 -10.51 -3.13
CA TYR A 116 -26.34 -11.45 -4.07
C TYR A 116 -27.18 -12.71 -4.23
#